data_8c2a67de206c08b095878a85316c1565
#
_entry.id   8c2a67de206c08b095878a85316c1565
#
_cell.length_a   1.000
_cell.length_b   1.000
_cell.length_c   1.000
_cell.angle_alpha   90.00
_cell.angle_beta   90.00
_cell.angle_gamma   90.00
#
_symmetry.space_group_name_H-M   'P 1'
#
loop_
_entity.id
_entity.type
_entity.pdbx_description
1 polymer ?
#
loop_
_entity_poly.entity_id
_entity_poly.type
_entity_poly.pdbx_seq_one_letter_code
_entity_poly.pdbx_strand_id
1 'polypeptide(L)'
;MLQDDNDNIRGLGLVTLYSAYLEEQIDDLLFMLDTVVKFNDEEQRWQVSRKIKKAKSIASKFDFESRDDLILNLDASKELFEERNKVVHGRIYANFGRPDTLKSGRPNTPDRDINSSELYELANAFLGMRAEIYRPMIFKIPRALIDNSIDFGTTTNM
;
A
#
# COMPACT_ATOMS: atom_id res chain seq x y z
N MET A 1 16.18 6.42 4.08
CA MET A 1 15.28 7.55 4.42
C MET A 1 15.52 8.66 3.42
N LEU A 2 14.45 9.19 2.80
CA LEU A 2 14.53 10.32 1.87
C LEU A 2 14.88 11.59 2.64
N GLN A 3 15.74 12.41 2.06
CA GLN A 3 16.13 13.67 2.66
C GLN A 3 15.25 14.80 2.10
N ASP A 4 14.62 15.56 2.98
CA ASP A 4 13.85 16.75 2.61
C ASP A 4 14.80 17.85 2.13
N ASP A 5 14.51 18.43 0.97
CA ASP A 5 15.23 19.53 0.34
C ASP A 5 14.39 20.82 0.23
N ASN A 6 13.30 20.90 0.98
CA ASN A 6 12.33 22.00 0.98
C ASN A 6 11.61 22.20 -0.38
N ASP A 7 11.49 21.16 -1.19
CA ASP A 7 10.79 21.19 -2.48
C ASP A 7 9.45 20.40 -2.40
N ASN A 8 8.34 21.14 -2.31
CA ASN A 8 6.99 20.55 -2.28
C ASN A 8 6.65 19.79 -3.57
N ILE A 9 7.12 20.23 -4.72
CA ILE A 9 6.83 19.57 -6.01
C ILE A 9 7.56 18.23 -6.05
N ARG A 10 8.82 18.21 -5.65
CA ARG A 10 9.59 16.98 -5.55
C ARG A 10 9.02 16.05 -4.50
N GLY A 11 8.67 16.56 -3.31
CA GLY A 11 8.00 15.79 -2.26
C GLY A 11 6.73 15.14 -2.77
N LEU A 12 5.87 15.87 -3.49
CA LEU A 12 4.65 15.32 -4.10
C LEU A 12 4.96 14.26 -5.16
N GLY A 13 5.99 14.47 -5.96
CA GLY A 13 6.49 13.49 -6.94
C GLY A 13 6.92 12.18 -6.27
N LEU A 14 7.62 12.26 -5.14
CA LEU A 14 8.04 11.10 -4.36
C LEU A 14 6.86 10.37 -3.72
N VAL A 15 5.86 11.08 -3.18
CA VAL A 15 4.61 10.47 -2.68
C VAL A 15 3.92 9.68 -3.78
N THR A 16 3.81 10.26 -4.98
CA THR A 16 3.18 9.60 -6.14
C THR A 16 3.95 8.36 -6.54
N LEU A 17 5.27 8.44 -6.65
CA LEU A 17 6.13 7.34 -7.06
C LEU A 17 6.09 6.17 -6.05
N TYR A 18 6.32 6.46 -4.77
CA TYR A 18 6.37 5.40 -3.76
C TYR A 18 5.01 4.79 -3.44
N SER A 19 3.91 5.57 -3.59
CA SER A 19 2.57 5.00 -3.50
C SER A 19 2.27 4.04 -4.65
N ALA A 20 2.74 4.33 -5.87
CA ALA A 20 2.62 3.41 -7.01
C ALA A 20 3.41 2.11 -6.78
N TYR A 21 4.62 2.20 -6.23
CA TYR A 21 5.40 1.00 -5.87
C TYR A 21 4.77 0.17 -4.76
N LEU A 22 4.08 0.79 -3.80
CA LEU A 22 3.33 0.03 -2.80
C LEU A 22 2.11 -0.65 -3.41
N GLU A 23 1.40 0.00 -4.34
CA GLU A 23 0.28 -0.61 -5.06
C GLU A 23 0.73 -1.82 -5.88
N GLU A 24 1.85 -1.71 -6.63
CA GLU A 24 2.47 -2.82 -7.33
C GLU A 24 2.83 -3.97 -6.37
N GLN A 25 3.38 -3.66 -5.20
CA GLN A 25 3.72 -4.69 -4.19
C GLN A 25 2.48 -5.42 -3.65
N ILE A 26 1.34 -4.74 -3.57
CA ILE A 26 0.06 -5.36 -3.19
C ILE A 26 -0.45 -6.26 -4.34
N ASP A 27 -0.25 -5.89 -5.59
CA ASP A 27 -0.57 -6.74 -6.74
C ASP A 27 0.31 -7.99 -6.75
N ASP A 28 1.63 -7.85 -6.52
CA ASP A 28 2.55 -8.97 -6.40
C ASP A 28 2.15 -9.94 -5.28
N LEU A 29 1.72 -9.40 -4.13
CA LEU A 29 1.17 -10.22 -3.04
C LEU A 29 -0.06 -10.99 -3.49
N LEU A 30 -1.00 -10.36 -4.20
CA LEU A 30 -2.21 -11.02 -4.72
C LEU A 30 -1.88 -12.07 -5.77
N PHE A 31 -0.91 -11.83 -6.64
CA PHE A 31 -0.41 -12.84 -7.58
C PHE A 31 0.23 -14.03 -6.86
N MET A 32 1.02 -13.80 -5.82
CA MET A 32 1.58 -14.87 -5.00
C MET A 32 0.47 -15.71 -4.34
N LEU A 33 -0.61 -15.09 -3.90
CA LEU A 33 -1.76 -15.72 -3.27
C LEU A 33 -2.79 -16.30 -4.26
N ASP A 34 -2.56 -16.18 -5.56
CA ASP A 34 -3.48 -16.66 -6.64
C ASP A 34 -3.73 -18.17 -6.59
N THR A 35 -2.81 -18.94 -6.04
CA THR A 35 -2.99 -20.38 -5.81
C THR A 35 -4.04 -20.70 -4.75
N VAL A 36 -4.28 -19.78 -3.81
CA VAL A 36 -5.30 -19.91 -2.74
C VAL A 36 -6.66 -19.40 -3.23
N VAL A 37 -6.68 -18.20 -3.83
CA VAL A 37 -7.86 -17.56 -4.41
C VAL A 37 -7.45 -16.80 -5.65
N LYS A 38 -8.06 -17.11 -6.80
CA LYS A 38 -7.75 -16.48 -8.08
C LYS A 38 -7.80 -14.95 -8.02
N PHE A 39 -6.81 -14.32 -8.66
CA PHE A 39 -6.72 -12.90 -8.90
C PHE A 39 -6.80 -12.63 -10.39
N ASN A 40 -8.02 -12.39 -10.87
CA ASN A 40 -8.32 -12.30 -12.30
C ASN A 40 -8.09 -10.89 -12.87
N ASP A 41 -8.15 -10.77 -14.20
CA ASP A 41 -7.87 -9.54 -14.95
C ASP A 41 -8.81 -8.37 -14.57
N GLU A 42 -10.06 -8.65 -14.17
CA GLU A 42 -10.98 -7.62 -13.69
C GLU A 42 -10.54 -7.07 -12.34
N GLU A 43 -10.12 -7.94 -11.44
CA GLU A 43 -9.67 -7.60 -10.09
C GLU A 43 -8.34 -6.82 -10.11
N GLN A 44 -7.48 -7.07 -11.08
CA GLN A 44 -6.23 -6.30 -11.29
C GLN A 44 -6.51 -4.81 -11.57
N ARG A 45 -7.68 -4.48 -12.11
CA ARG A 45 -8.12 -3.10 -12.37
C ARG A 45 -8.82 -2.44 -11.20
N TRP A 46 -9.00 -3.15 -10.08
CA TRP A 46 -9.63 -2.58 -8.91
C TRP A 46 -8.79 -1.46 -8.30
N GLN A 47 -9.48 -0.55 -7.61
CA GLN A 47 -8.81 0.41 -6.74
C GLN A 47 -8.06 -0.31 -5.62
N VAL A 48 -6.95 0.23 -5.20
CA VAL A 48 -6.03 -0.37 -4.21
C VAL A 48 -6.73 -0.76 -2.91
N SER A 49 -7.72 0.00 -2.45
CA SER A 49 -8.49 -0.33 -1.24
C SER A 49 -9.25 -1.66 -1.34
N ARG A 50 -9.76 -2.01 -2.54
CA ARG A 50 -10.39 -3.32 -2.79
C ARG A 50 -9.36 -4.43 -2.86
N LYS A 51 -8.20 -4.18 -3.46
CA LYS A 51 -7.06 -5.11 -3.52
C LYS A 51 -6.56 -5.44 -2.12
N ILE A 52 -6.37 -4.43 -1.27
CA ILE A 52 -6.01 -4.61 0.15
C ILE A 52 -7.02 -5.49 0.88
N LYS A 53 -8.32 -5.22 0.71
CA LYS A 53 -9.37 -6.03 1.35
C LYS A 53 -9.32 -7.49 0.89
N LYS A 54 -9.07 -7.74 -0.39
CA LYS A 54 -8.91 -9.10 -0.94
C LYS A 54 -7.67 -9.77 -0.35
N ALA A 55 -6.51 -9.11 -0.36
CA ALA A 55 -5.26 -9.64 0.19
C ALA A 55 -5.42 -10.05 1.67
N LYS A 56 -6.03 -9.21 2.49
CA LYS A 56 -6.36 -9.53 3.90
C LYS A 56 -7.26 -10.75 4.02
N SER A 57 -8.34 -10.81 3.23
CA SER A 57 -9.28 -11.93 3.24
C SER A 57 -8.61 -13.25 2.86
N ILE A 58 -7.65 -13.23 1.94
CA ILE A 58 -6.92 -14.44 1.55
C ILE A 58 -5.90 -14.81 2.63
N ALA A 59 -5.10 -13.84 3.12
CA ALA A 59 -4.11 -14.06 4.18
C ALA A 59 -4.72 -14.66 5.45
N SER A 60 -5.99 -14.33 5.75
CA SER A 60 -6.71 -14.88 6.90
C SER A 60 -7.14 -16.35 6.75
N LYS A 61 -6.99 -16.96 5.55
CA LYS A 61 -7.47 -18.33 5.28
C LYS A 61 -6.46 -19.44 5.59
N PHE A 62 -5.20 -19.09 5.82
CA PHE A 62 -4.16 -20.04 6.14
C PHE A 62 -3.14 -19.47 7.11
N ASP A 63 -2.43 -20.34 7.83
CA ASP A 63 -1.46 -19.93 8.82
C ASP A 63 -0.06 -19.81 8.21
N PHE A 64 0.61 -18.71 8.54
CA PHE A 64 2.02 -18.49 8.28
C PHE A 64 2.61 -17.52 9.30
N GLU A 65 3.91 -17.62 9.51
CA GLU A 65 4.63 -16.70 10.38
C GLU A 65 4.49 -15.26 9.90
N SER A 66 4.20 -14.32 10.80
CA SER A 66 3.95 -12.90 10.54
C SER A 66 2.62 -12.58 9.80
N ARG A 67 1.65 -13.51 9.79
CA ARG A 67 0.33 -13.27 9.19
C ARG A 67 -0.37 -12.06 9.77
N ASP A 68 -0.40 -11.96 11.08
CA ASP A 68 -1.12 -10.89 11.78
C ASP A 68 -0.42 -9.54 11.55
N ASP A 69 0.90 -9.52 11.49
CA ASP A 69 1.67 -8.32 11.12
C ASP A 69 1.36 -7.90 9.66
N LEU A 70 1.28 -8.85 8.73
CA LEU A 70 0.89 -8.54 7.35
C LEU A 70 -0.51 -7.92 7.28
N ILE A 71 -1.47 -8.46 8.03
CA ILE A 71 -2.84 -7.93 8.07
C ILE A 71 -2.86 -6.50 8.64
N LEU A 72 -2.11 -6.23 9.70
CA LEU A 72 -1.96 -4.89 10.27
C LEU A 72 -1.30 -3.92 9.28
N ASN A 73 -0.25 -4.34 8.59
CA ASN A 73 0.44 -3.52 7.58
C ASN A 73 -0.45 -3.23 6.36
N LEU A 74 -1.29 -4.16 5.96
CA LEU A 74 -2.28 -3.92 4.90
C LEU A 74 -3.35 -2.91 5.33
N ASP A 75 -3.79 -2.92 6.59
CA ASP A 75 -4.70 -1.89 7.13
C ASP A 75 -4.02 -0.51 7.19
N ALA A 76 -2.80 -0.44 7.70
CA ALA A 76 -2.03 0.80 7.72
C ALA A 76 -1.75 1.33 6.30
N SER A 77 -1.55 0.45 5.32
CA SER A 77 -1.41 0.84 3.91
C SER A 77 -2.65 1.56 3.39
N LYS A 78 -3.84 1.12 3.77
CA LYS A 78 -5.10 1.77 3.37
C LYS A 78 -5.14 3.22 3.85
N GLU A 79 -4.72 3.48 5.09
CA GLU A 79 -4.66 4.83 5.66
C GLU A 79 -3.64 5.70 4.91
N LEU A 80 -2.47 5.15 4.55
CA LEU A 80 -1.48 5.87 3.73
C LEU A 80 -2.05 6.27 2.37
N PHE A 81 -2.81 5.40 1.70
CA PHE A 81 -3.46 5.75 0.44
C PHE A 81 -4.56 6.81 0.61
N GLU A 82 -5.25 6.86 1.74
CA GLU A 82 -6.18 7.93 2.05
C GLU A 82 -5.47 9.28 2.22
N GLU A 83 -4.33 9.33 2.94
CA GLU A 83 -3.50 10.53 3.07
C GLU A 83 -2.91 10.96 1.70
N ARG A 84 -2.37 10.02 0.93
CA ARG A 84 -1.90 10.27 -0.44
C ARG A 84 -2.99 10.93 -1.29
N ASN A 85 -4.21 10.43 -1.22
CA ASN A 85 -5.33 10.98 -1.99
C ASN A 85 -5.66 12.43 -1.62
N LYS A 86 -5.44 12.85 -0.37
CA LYS A 86 -5.63 14.23 0.05
C LYS A 86 -4.64 15.18 -0.62
N VAL A 87 -3.37 14.77 -0.76
CA VAL A 87 -2.32 15.61 -1.34
C VAL A 87 -2.27 15.52 -2.86
N VAL A 88 -2.41 14.35 -3.46
CA VAL A 88 -2.29 14.14 -4.92
C VAL A 88 -3.49 14.72 -5.70
N HIS A 89 -4.67 14.71 -5.11
CA HIS A 89 -5.87 15.33 -5.72
C HIS A 89 -6.07 16.79 -5.32
N GLY A 90 -5.20 17.34 -4.47
CA GLY A 90 -5.18 18.75 -4.11
C GLY A 90 -4.38 19.59 -5.11
N ARG A 91 -4.41 20.89 -4.90
CA ARG A 91 -3.59 21.86 -5.63
C ARG A 91 -2.75 22.64 -4.64
N ILE A 92 -1.43 22.64 -4.83
CA ILE A 92 -0.51 23.39 -3.99
C ILE A 92 -0.35 24.80 -4.56
N TYR A 93 -0.58 25.80 -3.74
CA TYR A 93 -0.39 27.21 -4.07
C TYR A 93 0.73 27.78 -3.22
N ALA A 94 1.78 28.25 -3.89
CA ALA A 94 2.89 28.91 -3.23
C ALA A 94 2.44 30.25 -2.61
N ASN A 95 2.87 30.50 -1.38
CA ASN A 95 2.64 31.74 -0.66
C ASN A 95 3.95 32.43 -0.34
N PHE A 96 4.03 33.74 -0.57
CA PHE A 96 5.21 34.52 -0.24
C PHE A 96 5.31 34.71 1.29
N GLY A 97 6.39 34.21 1.90
CA GLY A 97 6.67 34.40 3.33
C GLY A 97 5.74 33.66 4.30
N ARG A 98 4.96 32.67 3.79
CA ARG A 98 4.08 31.80 4.56
C ARG A 98 4.17 30.37 4.01
N PRO A 99 3.76 29.36 4.77
CA PRO A 99 3.64 27.99 4.24
C PRO A 99 2.75 27.96 2.99
N ASP A 100 3.04 27.03 2.08
CA ASP A 100 2.20 26.81 0.90
C ASP A 100 0.81 26.31 1.34
N THR A 101 -0.19 26.59 0.54
CA THR A 101 -1.57 26.13 0.79
C THR A 101 -1.93 24.97 -0.09
N LEU A 102 -2.37 23.87 0.52
CA LEU A 102 -3.01 22.76 -0.15
C LEU A 102 -4.51 23.01 -0.23
N LYS A 103 -5.02 23.28 -1.44
CA LYS A 103 -6.45 23.33 -1.71
C LYS A 103 -6.97 21.96 -2.06
N SER A 104 -7.91 21.48 -1.27
CA SER A 104 -8.54 20.20 -1.52
C SER A 104 -9.41 20.27 -2.78
N GLY A 105 -9.27 19.28 -3.66
CA GLY A 105 -10.22 19.08 -4.76
C GLY A 105 -11.50 18.34 -4.36
N ARG A 106 -11.69 18.05 -3.05
CA ARG A 106 -12.80 17.26 -2.54
C ARG A 106 -13.80 18.13 -1.78
N PRO A 107 -15.12 17.90 -1.97
CA PRO A 107 -16.14 18.54 -1.15
C PRO A 107 -15.91 18.28 0.34
N ASN A 108 -16.13 19.29 1.15
CA ASN A 108 -16.04 19.21 2.62
C ASN A 108 -14.64 18.94 3.20
N THR A 109 -13.59 19.06 2.41
CA THR A 109 -12.21 19.00 2.91
C THR A 109 -11.65 20.43 2.90
N PRO A 110 -11.32 21.01 4.07
CA PRO A 110 -10.83 22.40 4.14
C PRO A 110 -9.44 22.51 3.51
N ASP A 111 -9.16 23.71 3.02
CA ASP A 111 -7.82 24.11 2.63
C ASP A 111 -6.93 24.14 3.87
N ARG A 112 -5.66 23.78 3.74
CA ARG A 112 -4.70 23.76 4.84
C ARG A 112 -3.29 24.12 4.37
N ASP A 113 -2.46 24.49 5.31
CA ASP A 113 -1.03 24.62 5.05
C ASP A 113 -0.41 23.25 4.73
N ILE A 114 0.61 23.27 3.89
CA ILE A 114 1.43 22.11 3.56
C ILE A 114 2.89 22.52 3.47
N ASN A 115 3.78 21.65 3.88
CA ASN A 115 5.21 21.81 3.73
C ASN A 115 5.86 20.55 3.15
N SER A 116 7.09 20.69 2.69
CA SER A 116 7.84 19.59 2.08
C SER A 116 8.08 18.46 3.07
N SER A 117 8.36 18.76 4.33
CA SER A 117 8.61 17.74 5.38
C SER A 117 7.46 16.73 5.45
N GLU A 118 6.21 17.21 5.46
CA GLU A 118 5.02 16.34 5.48
C GLU A 118 4.97 15.41 4.25
N LEU A 119 5.31 15.93 3.08
CA LEU A 119 5.32 15.12 1.84
C LEU A 119 6.45 14.08 1.87
N TYR A 120 7.63 14.46 2.35
CA TYR A 120 8.76 13.53 2.49
C TYR A 120 8.50 12.48 3.58
N GLU A 121 7.86 12.82 4.68
CA GLU A 121 7.43 11.88 5.71
C GLU A 121 6.43 10.86 5.15
N LEU A 122 5.43 11.33 4.39
CA LEU A 122 4.46 10.45 3.73
C LEU A 122 5.13 9.53 2.69
N ALA A 123 6.06 10.05 1.88
CA ALA A 123 6.83 9.25 0.93
C ALA A 123 7.69 8.19 1.64
N ASN A 124 8.34 8.53 2.75
CA ASN A 124 9.11 7.60 3.57
C ASN A 124 8.20 6.52 4.21
N ALA A 125 6.97 6.88 4.62
CA ALA A 125 6.01 5.93 5.15
C ALA A 125 5.61 4.87 4.08
N PHE A 126 5.37 5.29 2.84
CA PHE A 126 5.14 4.36 1.72
C PHE A 126 6.34 3.44 1.48
N LEU A 127 7.56 3.99 1.48
CA LEU A 127 8.79 3.21 1.29
C LEU A 127 8.99 2.17 2.40
N GLY A 128 8.76 2.57 3.66
CA GLY A 128 8.83 1.68 4.82
C GLY A 128 7.77 0.58 4.76
N MET A 129 6.52 0.94 4.46
CA MET A 129 5.41 -0.01 4.36
C MET A 129 5.64 -1.06 3.28
N ARG A 130 6.21 -0.66 2.15
CA ARG A 130 6.61 -1.59 1.09
C ARG A 130 7.55 -2.68 1.61
N ALA A 131 8.54 -2.31 2.42
CA ALA A 131 9.48 -3.26 3.00
C ALA A 131 8.78 -4.23 3.99
N GLU A 132 7.85 -3.73 4.79
CA GLU A 132 7.11 -4.56 5.76
C GLU A 132 6.18 -5.58 5.07
N ILE A 133 5.54 -5.22 3.97
CA ILE A 133 4.74 -6.16 3.16
C ILE A 133 5.63 -7.15 2.41
N TYR A 134 6.81 -6.72 1.94
CA TYR A 134 7.71 -7.58 1.19
C TYR A 134 8.35 -8.69 2.03
N ARG A 135 8.66 -8.42 3.31
CA ARG A 135 9.30 -9.40 4.20
C ARG A 135 8.62 -10.76 4.25
N PRO A 136 7.31 -10.88 4.56
CA PRO A 136 6.64 -12.18 4.58
C PRO A 136 6.54 -12.83 3.19
N MET A 137 6.60 -12.04 2.10
CA MET A 137 6.51 -12.55 0.73
C MET A 137 7.76 -13.33 0.31
N ILE A 138 8.94 -13.05 0.88
CA ILE A 138 10.20 -13.68 0.46
C ILE A 138 10.23 -15.16 0.87
N PHE A 139 9.86 -15.48 2.11
CA PHE A 139 10.01 -16.84 2.65
C PHE A 139 8.77 -17.39 3.36
N LYS A 140 8.04 -16.55 4.08
CA LYS A 140 6.98 -17.01 5.00
C LYS A 140 5.74 -17.51 4.23
N ILE A 141 5.26 -16.71 3.30
CA ILE A 141 4.11 -17.07 2.45
C ILE A 141 4.45 -18.22 1.51
N PRO A 142 5.56 -18.20 0.72
CA PRO A 142 5.90 -19.30 -0.17
C PRO A 142 6.04 -20.64 0.57
N ARG A 143 6.69 -20.65 1.73
CA ARG A 143 6.81 -21.86 2.54
C ARG A 143 5.43 -22.39 2.99
N ALA A 144 4.58 -21.52 3.51
CA ALA A 144 3.25 -21.91 3.95
C ALA A 144 2.37 -22.42 2.78
N LEU A 145 2.50 -21.83 1.58
CA LEU A 145 1.79 -22.30 0.39
C LEU A 145 2.27 -23.70 -0.04
N ILE A 146 3.57 -23.99 0.08
CA ILE A 146 4.11 -25.33 -0.21
C ILE A 146 3.60 -26.34 0.83
N ASP A 147 3.70 -26.01 2.11
CA ASP A 147 3.28 -26.89 3.20
C ASP A 147 1.78 -27.21 3.11
N ASN A 148 0.93 -26.21 2.80
CA ASN A 148 -0.51 -26.42 2.60
C ASN A 148 -0.87 -27.14 1.27
N SER A 149 -0.06 -27.00 0.22
CA SER A 149 -0.32 -27.70 -1.05
C SER A 149 -0.17 -29.23 -0.93
N ILE A 150 0.62 -29.70 0.02
CA ILE A 150 0.78 -31.13 0.32
C ILE A 150 -0.51 -31.69 0.95
N ASP A 151 -1.21 -30.92 1.77
CA ASP A 151 -2.48 -31.34 2.40
C ASP A 151 -3.67 -31.35 1.44
N PHE A 152 -3.68 -30.49 0.41
CA PHE A 152 -4.73 -30.48 -0.61
C PHE A 152 -4.62 -31.61 -1.64
N GLY A 153 -3.45 -32.27 -1.73
CA GLY A 153 -3.18 -33.37 -2.69
C GLY A 153 -3.61 -34.77 -2.23
N THR A 154 -4.02 -34.93 -0.97
CA THR A 154 -4.28 -36.25 -0.37
C THR A 154 -5.76 -36.60 -0.18
N THR A 155 -6.69 -35.76 -0.59
CA THR A 155 -8.14 -36.01 -0.43
C THR A 155 -8.88 -36.13 -1.77
N THR A 156 -8.32 -36.93 -2.71
CA THR A 156 -9.11 -37.38 -3.86
C THR A 156 -8.64 -38.76 -4.25
N ASN A 157 -9.15 -39.75 -3.56
CA ASN A 157 -9.45 -41.11 -4.07
C ASN A 157 -9.74 -42.06 -2.91
N MET A 158 -10.98 -42.15 -2.54
CA MET A 158 -11.63 -43.40 -2.14
C MET A 158 -13.12 -43.29 -2.48
#